data_9c6627b16246144ee5ba14b60602512e
#
_entry.id   9c6627b16246144ee5ba14b60602512e
#
_cell.length_a   1.000
_cell.length_b   1.000
_cell.length_c   1.000
_cell.angle_alpha   90.00
_cell.angle_beta   90.00
_cell.angle_gamma   90.00
#
_symmetry.space_group_name_H-M   'P 1'
#
loop_
_entity.id
_entity.type
_entity.pdbx_description
1 polymer ?
#
loop_
_entity_poly.entity_id
_entity_poly.type
_entity_poly.pdbx_seq_one_letter_code
_entity_poly.pdbx_strand_id
1 'polypeptide(L)'
;MKLDARTFITTLPKSLAEMPSPEWLVTLLRIDATTPLKRSEELRAAVRDTLRQGGYKPTGRGKPASEYLVRTAEEGGIRSINLVVDVCNVVSLHSGLPISVVDMARATPPFAIRISPAGTSYVFNAGGQEIDVSGLICLFDEEGPCGNAVKDSQRTKTNDATTKTLSVIWGPEEYETQVDDAFKFYIDLLQRCGATVSEATVQR
;
A
#
# COMPACT_ATOMS: atom_id res chain seq x y z
N MET A 1 19.38 -0.39 -4.37
CA MET A 1 18.24 -0.26 -3.42
C MET A 1 17.78 -1.67 -3.10
N LYS A 2 17.85 -2.08 -1.83
CA LYS A 2 17.45 -3.43 -1.37
C LYS A 2 15.94 -3.47 -1.15
N LEU A 3 15.19 -3.56 -2.24
CA LEU A 3 13.73 -3.50 -2.24
C LEU A 3 13.18 -4.46 -3.30
N ASP A 4 12.31 -5.37 -2.91
CA ASP A 4 11.42 -6.12 -3.79
C ASP A 4 10.05 -5.41 -3.82
N ALA A 5 9.89 -4.47 -4.75
CA ALA A 5 8.62 -3.78 -4.95
C ALA A 5 7.80 -4.52 -6.02
N ARG A 6 6.67 -5.10 -5.64
CA ARG A 6 5.71 -5.65 -6.60
C ARG A 6 4.70 -4.60 -6.98
N THR A 7 4.62 -4.30 -8.27
CA THR A 7 3.75 -3.25 -8.82
C THR A 7 2.78 -3.84 -9.82
N PHE A 8 1.52 -3.45 -9.73
CA PHE A 8 0.48 -3.92 -10.65
C PHE A 8 -0.66 -2.91 -10.77
N ILE A 9 -1.38 -3.02 -11.88
CA ILE A 9 -2.57 -2.22 -12.17
C ILE A 9 -3.80 -3.07 -11.91
N THR A 10 -4.74 -2.53 -11.15
CA THR A 10 -6.09 -3.09 -10.97
C THR A 10 -7.07 -2.28 -11.81
N THR A 11 -7.87 -2.96 -12.64
CA THR A 11 -8.99 -2.35 -13.35
C THR A 11 -10.30 -2.95 -12.84
N LEU A 12 -11.20 -2.08 -12.42
CA LEU A 12 -12.52 -2.44 -11.91
C LEU A 12 -13.55 -2.40 -13.05
N PRO A 13 -14.56 -3.30 -13.05
CA PRO A 13 -15.62 -3.28 -14.05
C PRO A 13 -16.58 -2.09 -13.89
N LYS A 14 -16.60 -1.48 -12.71
CA LYS A 14 -17.41 -0.30 -12.35
C LYS A 14 -16.62 0.61 -11.41
N SER A 15 -17.18 1.78 -11.10
CA SER A 15 -16.60 2.68 -10.11
C SER A 15 -16.70 2.11 -8.69
N LEU A 16 -15.83 2.59 -7.78
CA LEU A 16 -15.84 2.15 -6.38
C LEU A 16 -17.19 2.43 -5.68
N ALA A 17 -17.90 3.49 -6.05
CA ALA A 17 -19.23 3.76 -5.54
C ALA A 17 -20.24 2.64 -5.85
N GLU A 18 -20.06 1.93 -6.97
CA GLU A 18 -20.93 0.84 -7.40
C GLU A 18 -20.43 -0.56 -6.96
N MET A 19 -19.27 -0.62 -6.32
CA MET A 19 -18.62 -1.86 -5.92
C MET A 19 -18.32 -1.85 -4.41
N PRO A 20 -19.32 -1.99 -3.55
CA PRO A 20 -19.08 -2.10 -2.11
C PRO A 20 -18.26 -3.36 -1.80
N SER A 21 -17.44 -3.28 -0.77
CA SER A 21 -16.69 -4.46 -0.27
C SER A 21 -17.66 -5.56 0.14
N PRO A 22 -17.52 -6.79 -0.39
CA PRO A 22 -18.37 -7.90 0.00
C PRO A 22 -18.10 -8.30 1.47
N GLU A 23 -19.10 -8.83 2.14
CA GLU A 23 -19.04 -9.18 3.57
C GLU A 23 -17.85 -10.11 3.89
N TRP A 24 -17.60 -11.13 3.06
CA TRP A 24 -16.48 -12.05 3.25
C TRP A 24 -15.12 -11.34 3.26
N LEU A 25 -14.95 -10.26 2.47
CA LEU A 25 -13.71 -9.47 2.46
C LEU A 25 -13.61 -8.65 3.75
N VAL A 26 -14.70 -8.02 4.18
CA VAL A 26 -14.74 -7.22 5.41
C VAL A 26 -14.40 -8.07 6.64
N THR A 27 -14.83 -9.35 6.68
CA THR A 27 -14.45 -10.26 7.77
C THR A 27 -12.96 -10.52 7.85
N LEU A 28 -12.22 -10.39 6.75
CA LEU A 28 -10.75 -10.54 6.72
C LEU A 28 -10.00 -9.32 7.28
N LEU A 29 -10.66 -8.18 7.50
CA LEU A 29 -10.06 -7.00 8.16
C LEU A 29 -9.85 -7.19 9.68
N ARG A 30 -10.14 -8.38 10.20
CA ARG A 30 -9.92 -8.75 11.59
C ARG A 30 -8.55 -9.41 11.76
N ILE A 31 -7.89 -9.14 12.87
CA ILE A 31 -6.56 -9.68 13.17
C ILE A 31 -6.55 -11.21 13.38
N ASP A 32 -7.66 -11.77 13.81
CA ASP A 32 -7.87 -13.20 14.07
C ASP A 32 -8.42 -13.97 12.86
N ALA A 33 -8.61 -13.30 11.71
CA ALA A 33 -9.07 -13.96 10.50
C ALA A 33 -8.01 -14.93 9.94
N THR A 34 -8.48 -16.07 9.43
CA THR A 34 -7.59 -17.07 8.83
C THR A 34 -7.25 -16.70 7.39
N THR A 35 -5.96 -16.52 7.13
CA THR A 35 -5.42 -16.25 5.77
C THR A 35 -4.17 -17.10 5.54
N PRO A 36 -3.70 -17.25 4.29
CA PRO A 36 -2.47 -17.97 4.00
C PRO A 36 -1.20 -17.20 4.42
N LEU A 37 -1.32 -15.92 4.76
CA LEU A 37 -0.21 -15.03 5.06
C LEU A 37 0.20 -15.12 6.54
N LYS A 38 1.47 -14.80 6.81
CA LYS A 38 2.03 -14.78 8.17
C LYS A 38 2.91 -13.57 8.37
N ARG A 39 2.68 -12.85 9.47
CA ARG A 39 3.58 -11.81 9.96
C ARG A 39 4.70 -12.42 10.79
N SER A 40 5.86 -11.73 10.83
CA SER A 40 6.91 -12.02 11.82
C SER A 40 7.59 -10.73 12.28
N GLU A 41 8.23 -10.78 13.44
CA GLU A 41 9.02 -9.66 13.96
C GLU A 41 10.27 -9.39 13.09
N GLU A 42 10.85 -10.44 12.51
CA GLU A 42 11.99 -10.37 11.61
C GLU A 42 11.61 -9.61 10.33
N LEU A 43 10.47 -9.95 9.70
CA LEU A 43 9.96 -9.23 8.54
C LEU A 43 9.65 -7.77 8.88
N ARG A 44 9.05 -7.51 10.04
CA ARG A 44 8.79 -6.13 10.51
C ARG A 44 10.08 -5.32 10.65
N ALA A 45 11.13 -5.93 11.20
CA ALA A 45 12.44 -5.28 11.33
C ALA A 45 13.06 -5.01 9.95
N ALA A 46 13.03 -5.99 9.04
CA ALA A 46 13.54 -5.85 7.67
C ALA A 46 12.80 -4.76 6.87
N VAL A 47 11.47 -4.65 7.00
CA VAL A 47 10.70 -3.55 6.41
C VAL A 47 11.21 -2.19 6.89
N ARG A 48 11.44 -2.04 8.20
CA ARG A 48 11.99 -0.78 8.73
C ARG A 48 13.41 -0.50 8.23
N ASP A 49 14.24 -1.54 8.07
CA ASP A 49 15.61 -1.38 7.55
C ASP A 49 15.59 -0.97 6.07
N THR A 50 14.65 -1.51 5.28
CA THR A 50 14.42 -1.06 3.91
C THR A 50 14.10 0.44 3.85
N LEU A 51 13.26 0.95 4.74
CA LEU A 51 12.92 2.39 4.78
C LEU A 51 14.08 3.30 5.19
N ARG A 52 15.10 2.77 5.91
CA ARG A 52 16.28 3.54 6.34
C ARG A 52 17.30 3.78 5.24
N GLN A 53 17.22 3.11 4.09
CA GLN A 53 18.24 3.14 3.05
C GLN A 53 18.58 4.54 2.53
N GLY A 54 17.62 5.48 2.53
CA GLY A 54 17.83 6.89 2.18
C GLY A 54 18.01 7.83 3.38
N GLY A 55 18.18 7.27 4.59
CA GLY A 55 18.32 8.06 5.83
C GLY A 55 17.00 8.34 6.54
N TYR A 56 15.87 7.86 6.04
CA TYR A 56 14.58 8.01 6.72
C TYR A 56 14.58 7.31 8.08
N LYS A 57 13.85 7.86 9.05
CA LYS A 57 13.75 7.32 10.42
C LYS A 57 12.33 6.79 10.66
N PRO A 58 12.07 5.46 10.52
CA PRO A 58 10.74 4.86 10.68
C PRO A 58 10.32 4.75 12.16
N THR A 59 10.12 5.89 12.82
CA THR A 59 9.77 5.99 14.23
C THR A 59 8.54 6.89 14.44
N GLY A 60 7.90 6.80 15.59
CA GLY A 60 6.75 7.65 15.92
C GLY A 60 5.64 7.55 14.86
N ARG A 61 5.30 8.69 14.25
CA ARG A 61 4.29 8.79 13.18
C ARG A 61 4.81 8.36 11.81
N GLY A 62 6.10 8.09 11.67
CA GLY A 62 6.76 7.63 10.45
C GLY A 62 6.96 6.12 10.36
N LYS A 63 6.28 5.32 11.18
CA LYS A 63 6.30 3.85 11.11
C LYS A 63 5.61 3.34 9.84
N PRO A 64 5.96 2.13 9.36
CA PRO A 64 5.26 1.49 8.25
C PRO A 64 3.74 1.42 8.46
N ALA A 65 2.97 1.60 7.39
CA ALA A 65 1.50 1.57 7.42
C ALA A 65 0.96 0.24 7.96
N SER A 66 1.61 -0.88 7.65
CA SER A 66 1.26 -2.21 8.15
C SER A 66 1.28 -2.31 9.69
N GLU A 67 2.19 -1.60 10.37
CA GLU A 67 2.23 -1.57 11.83
C GLU A 67 1.04 -0.80 12.45
N TYR A 68 0.55 0.24 11.76
CA TYR A 68 -0.66 0.94 12.19
C TYR A 68 -1.91 0.09 12.00
N LEU A 69 -1.97 -0.68 10.90
CA LEU A 69 -3.09 -1.59 10.64
C LEU A 69 -3.17 -2.67 11.73
N VAL A 70 -2.05 -3.30 12.08
CA VAL A 70 -2.01 -4.30 13.16
C VAL A 70 -2.52 -3.70 14.46
N ARG A 71 -1.99 -2.55 14.87
CA ARG A 71 -2.41 -1.86 16.08
C ARG A 71 -3.91 -1.52 16.07
N THR A 72 -4.42 -0.97 14.95
CA THR A 72 -5.84 -0.62 14.82
C THR A 72 -6.73 -1.87 14.90
N ALA A 73 -6.29 -2.98 14.30
CA ALA A 73 -7.02 -4.24 14.36
C ALA A 73 -7.07 -4.83 15.79
N GLU A 74 -6.02 -4.65 16.60
CA GLU A 74 -5.96 -5.04 18.01
C GLU A 74 -6.83 -4.14 18.90
N GLU A 75 -6.93 -2.84 18.60
CA GLU A 75 -7.67 -1.85 19.38
C GLU A 75 -9.20 -1.82 19.10
N GLY A 76 -9.72 -2.57 18.16
CA GLY A 76 -11.17 -2.62 17.90
C GLY A 76 -11.58 -2.87 16.46
N GLY A 77 -10.61 -3.11 15.59
CA GLY A 77 -10.83 -3.49 14.21
C GLY A 77 -10.67 -2.35 13.19
N ILE A 78 -10.41 -2.74 11.96
CA ILE A 78 -10.26 -1.84 10.82
C ILE A 78 -11.64 -1.61 10.20
N ARG A 79 -12.01 -0.34 9.99
CA ARG A 79 -13.24 0.01 9.28
C ARG A 79 -13.02 -0.17 7.77
N SER A 80 -14.01 -0.74 7.10
CA SER A 80 -14.08 -0.76 5.63
C SER A 80 -14.10 0.67 5.08
N ILE A 81 -13.36 0.90 4.01
CA ILE A 81 -13.24 2.20 3.33
C ILE A 81 -13.84 2.09 1.93
N ASN A 82 -13.24 1.26 1.07
CA ASN A 82 -13.73 0.89 -0.25
C ASN A 82 -13.00 -0.38 -0.70
N LEU A 83 -13.51 -1.01 -1.73
CA LEU A 83 -13.08 -2.33 -2.19
C LEU A 83 -11.55 -2.48 -2.32
N VAL A 84 -10.89 -1.58 -3.06
CA VAL A 84 -9.44 -1.72 -3.33
C VAL A 84 -8.59 -1.41 -2.11
N VAL A 85 -9.02 -0.49 -1.25
CA VAL A 85 -8.35 -0.17 0.01
C VAL A 85 -8.55 -1.30 1.02
N ASP A 86 -9.72 -1.92 1.06
CA ASP A 86 -10.00 -3.04 1.96
C ASP A 86 -9.18 -4.26 1.58
N VAL A 87 -9.06 -4.60 0.28
CA VAL A 87 -8.16 -5.67 -0.18
C VAL A 87 -6.71 -5.34 0.18
N CYS A 88 -6.25 -4.11 -0.06
CA CYS A 88 -4.93 -3.63 0.35
C CYS A 88 -4.70 -3.82 1.86
N ASN A 89 -5.65 -3.38 2.69
CA ASN A 89 -5.57 -3.47 4.14
C ASN A 89 -5.56 -4.92 4.64
N VAL A 90 -6.36 -5.82 4.06
CA VAL A 90 -6.34 -7.26 4.38
C VAL A 90 -4.95 -7.83 4.12
N VAL A 91 -4.40 -7.64 2.93
CA VAL A 91 -3.07 -8.18 2.59
C VAL A 91 -1.99 -7.58 3.48
N SER A 92 -1.99 -6.27 3.68
CA SER A 92 -1.02 -5.58 4.52
C SER A 92 -1.12 -6.00 6.01
N LEU A 93 -2.33 -6.15 6.53
CA LEU A 93 -2.58 -6.61 7.90
C LEU A 93 -1.99 -8.00 8.14
N HIS A 94 -2.24 -8.95 7.22
CA HIS A 94 -1.88 -10.34 7.42
C HIS A 94 -0.46 -10.71 7.00
N SER A 95 0.13 -9.98 6.03
CA SER A 95 1.54 -10.16 5.65
C SER A 95 2.51 -9.38 6.52
N GLY A 96 2.09 -8.24 7.06
CA GLY A 96 2.98 -7.26 7.69
C GLY A 96 3.72 -6.35 6.71
N LEU A 97 3.51 -6.52 5.39
CA LEU A 97 4.10 -5.70 4.34
C LEU A 97 3.28 -4.41 4.15
N PRO A 98 3.92 -3.24 4.12
CA PRO A 98 3.21 -2.01 3.74
C PRO A 98 2.84 -2.04 2.25
N ILE A 99 1.69 -1.47 1.92
CA ILE A 99 1.17 -1.43 0.56
C ILE A 99 0.60 -0.04 0.28
N SER A 100 0.87 0.49 -0.92
CA SER A 100 0.27 1.72 -1.42
C SER A 100 -0.76 1.41 -2.51
N VAL A 101 -1.81 2.22 -2.57
CA VAL A 101 -2.82 2.20 -3.64
C VAL A 101 -3.07 3.61 -4.11
N VAL A 102 -2.75 3.90 -5.38
CA VAL A 102 -2.99 5.21 -5.99
C VAL A 102 -4.01 5.11 -7.12
N ASP A 103 -4.88 6.10 -7.21
CA ASP A 103 -5.87 6.25 -8.29
C ASP A 103 -5.16 6.74 -9.56
N MET A 104 -5.24 5.95 -10.62
CA MET A 104 -4.59 6.26 -11.90
C MET A 104 -5.26 7.42 -12.66
N ALA A 105 -6.48 7.80 -12.32
CA ALA A 105 -7.11 9.01 -12.85
C ALA A 105 -6.59 10.30 -12.18
N ARG A 106 -5.87 10.17 -11.06
CA ARG A 106 -5.33 11.26 -10.26
C ARG A 106 -3.80 11.24 -10.17
N ALA A 107 -3.15 10.30 -10.84
CA ALA A 107 -1.70 10.16 -10.92
C ALA A 107 -1.27 10.20 -12.39
N THR A 108 -0.24 10.97 -12.69
CA THR A 108 0.22 11.23 -14.05
C THR A 108 1.51 10.46 -14.35
N PRO A 109 1.51 9.46 -15.29
CA PRO A 109 2.75 8.77 -15.66
C PRO A 109 3.75 9.72 -16.32
N PRO A 110 5.09 9.40 -16.33
CA PRO A 110 5.67 8.11 -15.96
C PRO A 110 5.78 7.87 -14.46
N PHE A 111 5.68 6.60 -14.06
CA PHE A 111 5.88 6.19 -12.67
C PHE A 111 7.32 5.74 -12.42
N ALA A 112 7.86 6.11 -11.25
CA ALA A 112 9.19 5.69 -10.81
C ALA A 112 9.23 5.42 -9.30
N ILE A 113 10.00 4.41 -8.87
CA ILE A 113 10.30 4.17 -7.47
C ILE A 113 11.72 4.65 -7.20
N ARG A 114 11.87 5.63 -6.31
CA ARG A 114 13.18 6.22 -5.94
C ARG A 114 13.18 6.78 -4.53
N ILE A 115 14.36 7.05 -4.01
CA ILE A 115 14.53 7.75 -2.73
C ILE A 115 14.16 9.22 -2.93
N SER A 116 13.29 9.73 -2.06
CA SER A 116 12.82 11.11 -2.09
C SER A 116 13.94 12.08 -1.69
N PRO A 117 14.14 13.18 -2.42
CA PRO A 117 15.13 14.19 -2.08
C PRO A 117 14.88 14.85 -0.71
N ALA A 118 15.93 15.45 -0.15
CA ALA A 118 15.79 16.22 1.08
C ALA A 118 14.84 17.43 0.88
N GLY A 119 14.05 17.75 1.90
CA GLY A 119 13.07 18.84 1.87
C GLY A 119 11.77 18.50 1.13
N THR A 120 11.54 17.24 0.78
CA THR A 120 10.31 16.81 0.12
C THR A 120 9.23 16.48 1.13
N SER A 121 8.05 17.07 0.99
CA SER A 121 6.86 16.76 1.78
C SER A 121 5.61 16.68 0.90
N TYR A 122 4.53 16.14 1.44
CA TYR A 122 3.20 16.23 0.84
C TYR A 122 2.09 16.10 1.89
N VAL A 123 0.91 16.60 1.55
CA VAL A 123 -0.32 16.39 2.31
C VAL A 123 -0.77 14.94 2.18
N PHE A 124 -1.03 14.27 3.30
CA PHE A 124 -1.41 12.85 3.31
C PHE A 124 -2.86 12.58 3.70
N ASN A 125 -3.61 13.59 4.13
CA ASN A 125 -5.03 13.42 4.47
C ASN A 125 -5.86 14.68 4.15
N ALA A 126 -7.19 14.52 4.17
CA ALA A 126 -8.13 15.61 3.89
C ALA A 126 -8.06 16.77 4.89
N GLY A 127 -7.48 16.57 6.07
CA GLY A 127 -7.26 17.63 7.08
C GLY A 127 -6.04 18.51 6.80
N GLY A 128 -5.36 18.33 5.65
CA GLY A 128 -4.21 19.13 5.26
C GLY A 128 -2.92 18.82 6.03
N GLN A 129 -2.85 17.70 6.75
CA GLN A 129 -1.63 17.34 7.46
C GLN A 129 -0.54 16.89 6.49
N GLU A 130 0.67 17.39 6.69
CA GLU A 130 1.85 17.05 5.89
C GLU A 130 2.70 15.96 6.54
N ILE A 131 3.41 15.23 5.69
CA ILE A 131 4.47 14.31 6.05
C ILE A 131 5.74 14.69 5.31
N ASP A 132 6.86 14.80 6.04
CA ASP A 132 8.21 14.86 5.45
C ASP A 132 8.58 13.44 4.97
N VAL A 133 8.85 13.31 3.68
CA VAL A 133 9.24 12.06 3.03
C VAL A 133 10.71 12.06 2.59
N SER A 134 11.51 13.02 3.07
CA SER A 134 12.94 13.10 2.79
C SER A 134 13.65 11.78 3.12
N GLY A 135 14.39 11.25 2.16
CA GLY A 135 15.11 9.99 2.31
C GLY A 135 14.23 8.73 2.33
N LEU A 136 12.91 8.85 2.20
CA LEU A 136 12.00 7.71 2.11
C LEU A 136 11.94 7.20 0.67
N ILE A 137 11.84 5.88 0.50
CA ILE A 137 11.56 5.29 -0.81
C ILE A 137 10.10 5.56 -1.14
N CYS A 138 9.84 6.21 -2.27
CA CYS A 138 8.51 6.60 -2.71
C CYS A 138 8.23 6.17 -4.15
N LEU A 139 6.98 5.94 -4.45
CA LEU A 139 6.43 5.99 -5.80
C LEU A 139 6.29 7.46 -6.20
N PHE A 140 6.81 7.80 -7.37
CA PHE A 140 6.67 9.10 -8.01
C PHE A 140 5.81 8.97 -9.25
N ASP A 141 5.03 9.98 -9.51
CA ASP A 141 4.47 10.28 -10.81
C ASP A 141 5.13 11.58 -11.38
N GLU A 142 4.63 12.13 -12.46
CA GLU A 142 5.19 13.36 -13.06
C GLU A 142 5.13 14.57 -12.11
N GLU A 143 4.11 14.64 -11.23
CA GLU A 143 3.91 15.76 -10.32
C GLU A 143 4.75 15.64 -9.02
N GLY A 144 5.31 14.45 -8.73
CA GLY A 144 6.14 14.24 -7.53
C GLY A 144 5.82 12.95 -6.77
N PRO A 145 6.27 12.80 -5.52
CA PRO A 145 6.00 11.60 -4.74
C PRO A 145 4.51 11.49 -4.43
N CYS A 146 3.95 10.30 -4.65
CA CYS A 146 2.52 10.04 -4.52
C CYS A 146 2.16 8.85 -3.61
N GLY A 147 3.10 7.92 -3.38
CA GLY A 147 2.87 6.78 -2.50
C GLY A 147 4.15 6.30 -1.82
N ASN A 148 4.05 5.72 -0.64
CA ASN A 148 5.17 5.09 0.06
C ASN A 148 4.67 4.13 1.16
N ALA A 149 5.61 3.41 1.77
CA ALA A 149 5.32 2.42 2.82
C ALA A 149 4.76 3.00 4.13
N VAL A 150 4.61 4.32 4.27
CA VAL A 150 4.17 4.98 5.50
C VAL A 150 2.80 5.62 5.34
N LYS A 151 2.64 6.51 4.35
CA LYS A 151 1.37 7.22 4.07
C LYS A 151 1.38 7.70 2.63
N ASP A 152 0.33 7.39 1.89
CA ASP A 152 0.15 7.86 0.53
C ASP A 152 -0.31 9.32 0.48
N SER A 153 0.06 10.03 -0.60
CA SER A 153 -0.35 11.41 -0.84
C SER A 153 -1.87 11.53 -0.98
N GLN A 154 -2.46 12.56 -0.36
CA GLN A 154 -3.88 12.87 -0.50
C GLN A 154 -4.28 13.13 -1.96
N ARG A 155 -3.35 13.64 -2.77
CA ARG A 155 -3.57 13.97 -4.18
C ARG A 155 -4.02 12.75 -4.99
N THR A 156 -3.41 11.60 -4.76
CA THR A 156 -3.62 10.37 -5.55
C THR A 156 -4.47 9.30 -4.86
N LYS A 157 -5.11 9.63 -3.73
CA LYS A 157 -6.01 8.68 -3.07
C LYS A 157 -7.23 8.35 -3.91
N THR A 158 -7.70 7.13 -3.75
CA THR A 158 -8.95 6.64 -4.34
C THR A 158 -10.17 7.44 -3.86
N ASN A 159 -11.18 7.49 -4.68
CA ASN A 159 -12.49 8.11 -4.40
C ASN A 159 -13.61 7.28 -5.05
N ASP A 160 -14.84 7.70 -4.90
CA ASP A 160 -16.04 7.01 -5.40
C ASP A 160 -16.03 6.77 -6.93
N ALA A 161 -15.38 7.65 -7.70
CA ALA A 161 -15.28 7.53 -9.16
C ALA A 161 -14.11 6.64 -9.65
N THR A 162 -13.24 6.20 -8.76
CA THR A 162 -12.07 5.38 -9.11
C THR A 162 -12.49 4.09 -9.79
N THR A 163 -11.90 3.81 -10.96
CA THR A 163 -12.05 2.56 -11.72
C THR A 163 -10.74 1.85 -11.98
N LYS A 164 -9.61 2.52 -11.76
CA LYS A 164 -8.28 1.97 -12.05
C LYS A 164 -7.25 2.43 -11.03
N THR A 165 -6.48 1.49 -10.47
CA THR A 165 -5.46 1.81 -9.46
C THR A 165 -4.12 1.20 -9.81
N LEU A 166 -3.03 1.86 -9.37
CA LEU A 166 -1.70 1.29 -9.29
C LEU A 166 -1.41 0.94 -7.83
N SER A 167 -1.04 -0.32 -7.58
CA SER A 167 -0.65 -0.80 -6.26
C SER A 167 0.84 -1.09 -6.20
N VAL A 168 1.45 -0.86 -5.04
CA VAL A 168 2.86 -1.19 -4.74
C VAL A 168 2.94 -1.91 -3.41
N ILE A 169 3.44 -3.15 -3.41
CA ILE A 169 3.85 -3.87 -2.20
C ILE A 169 5.31 -3.51 -1.92
N TRP A 170 5.60 -2.98 -0.74
CA TRP A 170 6.93 -2.54 -0.32
C TRP A 170 7.61 -3.64 0.49
N GLY A 171 8.29 -4.57 -0.18
CA GLY A 171 8.94 -5.72 0.44
C GLY A 171 10.46 -5.58 0.56
N PRO A 172 11.07 -6.11 1.65
CA PRO A 172 12.51 -6.29 1.70
C PRO A 172 12.97 -7.35 0.70
N GLU A 173 14.12 -7.13 0.03
CA GLU A 173 14.66 -8.03 -0.99
C GLU A 173 14.91 -9.45 -0.45
N GLU A 174 15.35 -9.58 0.79
CA GLU A 174 15.62 -10.86 1.45
C GLU A 174 14.35 -11.66 1.84
N TYR A 175 13.16 -11.09 1.66
CA TYR A 175 11.86 -11.72 1.95
C TYR A 175 11.02 -11.97 0.69
N GLU A 176 11.67 -12.25 -0.44
CA GLU A 176 11.02 -12.43 -1.75
C GLU A 176 9.86 -13.43 -1.71
N THR A 177 10.00 -14.54 -1.00
CA THR A 177 8.93 -15.56 -0.87
C THR A 177 7.68 -14.97 -0.20
N GLN A 178 7.83 -14.26 0.91
CA GLN A 178 6.71 -13.64 1.62
C GLN A 178 6.07 -12.51 0.81
N VAL A 179 6.87 -11.76 0.06
CA VAL A 179 6.38 -10.72 -0.87
C VAL A 179 5.57 -11.35 -2.00
N ASP A 180 6.05 -12.47 -2.54
CA ASP A 180 5.37 -13.21 -3.62
C ASP A 180 4.06 -13.84 -3.14
N ASP A 181 4.03 -14.42 -1.94
CA ASP A 181 2.81 -14.94 -1.32
C ASP A 181 1.78 -13.83 -1.08
N ALA A 182 2.21 -12.66 -0.58
CA ALA A 182 1.35 -11.51 -0.42
C ALA A 182 0.81 -10.99 -1.77
N PHE A 183 1.64 -10.95 -2.80
CA PHE A 183 1.27 -10.53 -4.14
C PHE A 183 0.22 -11.48 -4.75
N LYS A 184 0.43 -12.80 -4.68
CA LYS A 184 -0.52 -13.80 -5.17
C LYS A 184 -1.85 -13.71 -4.45
N PHE A 185 -1.84 -13.58 -3.13
CA PHE A 185 -3.06 -13.44 -2.35
C PHE A 185 -3.81 -12.14 -2.66
N TYR A 186 -3.08 -11.05 -2.89
CA TYR A 186 -3.67 -9.77 -3.28
C TYR A 186 -4.43 -9.90 -4.62
N ILE A 187 -3.79 -10.51 -5.61
CA ILE A 187 -4.41 -10.75 -6.92
C ILE A 187 -5.65 -11.64 -6.80
N ASP A 188 -5.58 -12.74 -6.02
CA ASP A 188 -6.73 -13.63 -5.80
C ASP A 188 -7.93 -12.86 -5.22
N LEU A 189 -7.71 -12.05 -4.19
CA LEU A 189 -8.78 -11.25 -3.59
C LEU A 189 -9.40 -10.27 -4.58
N LEU A 190 -8.59 -9.56 -5.37
CA LEU A 190 -9.07 -8.63 -6.39
C LEU A 190 -9.89 -9.33 -7.48
N GLN A 191 -9.41 -10.47 -7.97
CA GLN A 191 -10.11 -11.25 -8.98
C GLN A 191 -11.44 -11.82 -8.46
N ARG A 192 -11.49 -12.27 -7.22
CA ARG A 192 -12.72 -12.71 -6.56
C ARG A 192 -13.74 -11.57 -6.41
N CYS A 193 -13.27 -10.32 -6.37
CA CYS A 193 -14.11 -9.13 -6.40
C CYS A 193 -14.48 -8.69 -7.83
N GLY A 194 -14.09 -9.43 -8.86
CA GLY A 194 -14.41 -9.14 -10.26
C GLY A 194 -13.46 -8.15 -10.94
N ALA A 195 -12.36 -7.77 -10.30
CA ALA A 195 -11.34 -6.92 -10.90
C ALA A 195 -10.43 -7.71 -11.85
N THR A 196 -9.82 -7.02 -12.80
CA THR A 196 -8.72 -7.55 -13.62
C THR A 196 -7.41 -6.93 -13.16
N VAL A 197 -6.33 -7.70 -13.22
CA VAL A 197 -4.98 -7.27 -12.82
C VAL A 197 -4.05 -7.40 -14.02
N SER A 198 -3.19 -6.40 -14.23
CA SER A 198 -2.16 -6.38 -15.26
C SER A 198 -0.85 -5.82 -14.71
N GLU A 199 0.23 -6.06 -15.44
CA GLU A 199 1.55 -5.52 -15.09
C GLU A 199 1.54 -3.99 -15.14
N ALA A 200 2.34 -3.38 -14.27
CA ALA A 200 2.59 -1.95 -14.25
C ALA A 200 4.00 -1.64 -14.75
N THR A 201 4.13 -0.64 -15.60
CA THR A 201 5.44 -0.10 -16.00
C THR A 201 5.86 0.96 -14.99
N VAL A 202 6.82 0.62 -14.13
CA VAL A 202 7.39 1.52 -13.11
C VAL A 202 8.91 1.47 -13.21
N GLN A 203 9.54 2.63 -13.40
CA GLN A 203 11.01 2.78 -13.44
C GLN A 203 11.61 2.59 -12.03
N ARG A 204 12.82 2.06 -11.97
CA ARG A 204 13.57 1.84 -10.71
C ARG A 204 14.97 2.42 -10.78
#